data_a4c59f86f6570920dd4f98c4508d41d5
#
_entry.id   a4c59f86f6570920dd4f98c4508d41d5
#
_cell.length_a   1.000
_cell.length_b   1.000
_cell.length_c   1.000
_cell.angle_alpha   90.00
_cell.angle_beta   90.00
_cell.angle_gamma   90.00
#
_symmetry.space_group_name_H-M   'P 1'
#
loop_
_entity.id
_entity.type
_entity.pdbx_description
1 polymer ?
#
loop_
_entity_poly.entity_id
_entity_poly.type
_entity_poly.pdbx_seq_one_letter_code
_entity_poly.pdbx_strand_id
1 'polypeptide(L)'
;MSKAKKSDTDKAGPVYEFNKPLKEAPKKEDAGESTWEERLRLANAPYSPMSEKFRRLRSHLLYSKTPSRTLMVTSIMPGEGKGFVCANLGIALARDMEHHVLLLDCDLRRPTLAQLFGVSNESGMAEYLQNSAAPSPSMHKTGQPKLFLIPSGSTPENPSELISSTKTKAFINKLVEYNPDRIVLLDSPPSSFAAETLVLAQYVDGVVLVVRPGVAQREEVKKFVDTIGREKIRGIVYNAKPEDKVQSLWYRAKGYGYAYDGYGYY
;
A
#
# COMPACT_ATOMS: atom_id res chain seq x y z
N MET A 1 -52.98 9.03 32.74
CA MET A 1 -52.36 7.88 32.04
C MET A 1 -51.53 8.44 30.90
N SER A 2 -50.26 8.66 31.16
CA SER A 2 -49.32 9.24 30.20
C SER A 2 -48.43 8.12 29.65
N LYS A 3 -48.51 7.88 28.34
CA LYS A 3 -47.61 6.94 27.64
C LYS A 3 -46.29 7.66 27.32
N ALA A 4 -45.24 7.29 28.00
CA ALA A 4 -43.88 7.73 27.67
C ALA A 4 -43.47 7.18 26.30
N LYS A 5 -43.03 8.08 25.42
CA LYS A 5 -42.36 7.75 24.17
C LYS A 5 -40.98 7.18 24.48
N LYS A 6 -40.74 5.93 24.08
CA LYS A 6 -39.38 5.35 23.99
C LYS A 6 -38.60 6.10 22.92
N SER A 7 -37.48 6.65 23.32
CA SER A 7 -36.50 7.27 22.43
C SER A 7 -35.79 6.18 21.60
N ASP A 8 -35.87 6.33 20.31
CA ASP A 8 -35.08 5.59 19.29
C ASP A 8 -33.61 6.08 19.34
N THR A 9 -32.81 5.46 20.19
CA THR A 9 -31.36 5.64 20.19
C THR A 9 -30.72 4.26 20.38
N ASP A 10 -30.61 3.48 19.31
CA ASP A 10 -29.59 2.42 19.17
C ASP A 10 -29.58 1.89 17.73
N LYS A 11 -29.06 2.72 16.83
CA LYS A 11 -28.50 2.23 15.57
C LYS A 11 -26.98 2.25 15.71
N ALA A 12 -26.46 1.40 16.58
CA ALA A 12 -25.08 0.99 16.52
C ALA A 12 -24.88 0.27 15.15
N GLY A 13 -24.09 0.85 14.29
CA GLY A 13 -23.73 0.21 13.03
C GLY A 13 -23.03 -1.14 13.29
N PRO A 14 -22.95 -2.02 12.30
CA PRO A 14 -22.46 -3.37 12.48
C PRO A 14 -21.07 -3.36 13.13
N VAL A 15 -20.96 -4.04 14.28
CA VAL A 15 -19.69 -4.27 14.98
C VAL A 15 -18.88 -5.23 14.09
N TYR A 16 -17.85 -4.72 13.45
CA TYR A 16 -16.93 -5.54 12.66
C TYR A 16 -16.01 -6.29 13.63
N GLU A 17 -16.25 -7.58 13.82
CA GLU A 17 -15.37 -8.45 14.60
C GLU A 17 -14.09 -8.75 13.83
N PHE A 18 -13.11 -7.85 13.88
CA PHE A 18 -11.75 -8.11 13.43
C PHE A 18 -11.02 -9.14 14.30
N ASN A 19 -11.64 -9.63 15.39
CA ASN A 19 -11.14 -10.69 16.26
C ASN A 19 -11.55 -12.10 15.82
N LYS A 20 -12.37 -12.28 14.79
CA LYS A 20 -12.47 -13.61 14.22
C LYS A 20 -11.11 -13.99 13.69
N PRO A 21 -10.57 -15.18 14.09
CA PRO A 21 -9.37 -15.68 13.46
C PRO A 21 -9.57 -15.55 11.95
N LEU A 22 -8.63 -14.91 11.27
CA LEU A 22 -8.60 -14.81 9.81
C LEU A 22 -9.15 -16.11 9.29
N LYS A 23 -10.23 -16.10 8.49
CA LYS A 23 -10.69 -17.33 7.86
C LYS A 23 -9.43 -17.93 7.27
N GLU A 24 -9.01 -19.08 7.83
CA GLU A 24 -7.88 -19.80 7.28
C GLU A 24 -8.17 -19.94 5.81
N ALA A 25 -7.38 -19.29 4.98
CA ALA A 25 -7.37 -19.60 3.57
C ALA A 25 -7.24 -21.13 3.48
N PRO A 26 -7.95 -21.80 2.56
CA PRO A 26 -7.93 -23.26 2.48
C PRO A 26 -6.47 -23.71 2.56
N LYS A 27 -6.19 -24.73 3.37
CA LYS A 27 -4.88 -25.36 3.58
C LYS A 27 -4.25 -25.74 2.23
N LYS A 28 -3.68 -24.77 1.58
CA LYS A 28 -2.66 -24.89 0.58
C LYS A 28 -1.54 -24.03 1.10
N GLU A 29 -0.46 -24.72 1.49
CA GLU A 29 0.87 -24.24 1.81
C GLU A 29 0.92 -22.79 2.27
N ASP A 30 1.26 -22.57 3.54
CA ASP A 30 1.43 -21.23 4.10
C ASP A 30 2.08 -20.32 3.03
N ALA A 31 1.39 -19.20 2.70
CA ALA A 31 1.93 -18.21 1.78
C ALA A 31 3.28 -17.77 2.34
N GLY A 32 4.36 -18.38 1.87
CA GLY A 32 5.72 -18.04 2.21
C GLY A 32 6.28 -17.06 1.19
N GLU A 33 7.48 -16.56 1.42
CA GLU A 33 8.20 -15.76 0.42
C GLU A 33 8.34 -16.47 -0.95
N SER A 34 8.14 -17.80 -0.98
CA SER A 34 8.12 -18.60 -2.20
C SER A 34 6.98 -18.28 -3.16
N THR A 35 5.86 -17.70 -2.68
CA THR A 35 4.73 -17.29 -3.53
C THR A 35 4.91 -15.91 -4.14
N TRP A 36 5.89 -15.15 -3.69
CA TRP A 36 6.14 -13.81 -4.20
C TRP A 36 6.63 -13.82 -5.64
N GLU A 37 6.22 -12.82 -6.40
CA GLU A 37 6.81 -12.57 -7.71
C GLU A 37 8.34 -12.45 -7.60
N GLU A 38 9.07 -12.99 -8.57
CA GLU A 38 10.53 -13.09 -8.53
C GLU A 38 11.23 -11.77 -8.23
N ARG A 39 10.81 -10.68 -8.87
CA ARG A 39 11.39 -9.34 -8.64
C ARG A 39 11.21 -8.86 -7.20
N LEU A 40 10.08 -9.19 -6.54
CA LEU A 40 9.85 -8.85 -5.14
C LEU A 40 10.75 -9.68 -4.23
N ARG A 41 10.87 -10.97 -4.51
CA ARG A 41 11.75 -11.90 -3.80
C ARG A 41 13.21 -11.47 -3.90
N LEU A 42 13.70 -11.14 -5.11
CA LEU A 42 15.07 -10.68 -5.34
C LEU A 42 15.35 -9.34 -4.62
N ALA A 43 14.41 -8.40 -4.64
CA ALA A 43 14.55 -7.12 -3.95
C ALA A 43 14.71 -7.28 -2.43
N ASN A 44 14.13 -8.35 -1.86
CA ASN A 44 14.12 -8.64 -0.43
C ASN A 44 15.10 -9.73 0.00
N ALA A 45 15.92 -10.24 -0.92
CA ALA A 45 16.96 -11.22 -0.63
C ALA A 45 17.93 -10.68 0.46
N PRO A 46 18.52 -11.55 1.29
CA PRO A 46 19.53 -11.15 2.26
C PRO A 46 20.63 -10.32 1.59
N TYR A 47 20.99 -9.20 2.23
CA TYR A 47 22.01 -8.25 1.72
C TYR A 47 21.68 -7.56 0.38
N SER A 48 20.46 -7.62 -0.10
CA SER A 48 20.05 -6.87 -1.29
C SER A 48 20.26 -5.36 -1.09
N PRO A 49 20.95 -4.66 -2.01
CA PRO A 49 21.08 -3.20 -1.97
C PRO A 49 19.71 -2.49 -1.99
N MET A 50 18.71 -3.12 -2.62
CA MET A 50 17.35 -2.63 -2.67
C MET A 50 16.71 -2.66 -1.28
N SER A 51 16.86 -3.76 -0.53
CA SER A 51 16.31 -3.87 0.81
C SER A 51 16.91 -2.83 1.76
N GLU A 52 18.17 -2.43 1.57
CA GLU A 52 18.80 -1.36 2.35
C GLU A 52 18.20 0.01 2.05
N LYS A 53 17.89 0.31 0.80
CA LYS A 53 17.19 1.56 0.41
C LYS A 53 15.83 1.65 1.10
N PHE A 54 15.07 0.55 1.14
CA PHE A 54 13.78 0.52 1.83
C PHE A 54 13.90 0.57 3.36
N ARG A 55 14.97 0.01 3.95
CA ARG A 55 15.25 0.19 5.38
C ARG A 55 15.49 1.66 5.74
N ARG A 56 16.22 2.39 4.92
CA ARG A 56 16.44 3.84 5.12
C ARG A 56 15.14 4.62 5.00
N LEU A 57 14.32 4.31 3.99
CA LEU A 57 12.99 4.93 3.84
C LEU A 57 12.11 4.64 5.05
N ARG A 58 12.06 3.38 5.52
CA ARG A 58 11.35 2.99 6.75
C ARG A 58 11.79 3.85 7.94
N SER A 59 13.11 3.93 8.20
CA SER A 59 13.63 4.70 9.33
C SER A 59 13.23 6.17 9.23
N HIS A 60 13.27 6.75 8.03
CA HIS A 60 12.81 8.12 7.81
C HIS A 60 11.33 8.30 8.15
N LEU A 61 10.47 7.36 7.76
CA LEU A 61 9.04 7.43 8.01
C LEU A 61 8.66 7.21 9.47
N LEU A 62 9.28 6.21 10.13
CA LEU A 62 8.96 5.86 11.51
C LEU A 62 9.48 6.88 12.53
N TYR A 63 10.69 7.42 12.30
CA TYR A 63 11.35 8.33 13.24
C TYR A 63 11.24 9.80 12.82
N SER A 64 10.28 10.12 11.95
CA SER A 64 9.97 11.51 11.59
C SER A 64 9.33 12.27 12.77
N LYS A 65 9.45 13.61 12.77
CA LYS A 65 8.80 14.46 13.78
C LYS A 65 7.27 14.34 13.79
N THR A 66 6.69 13.88 12.70
CA THR A 66 5.25 13.68 12.51
C THR A 66 5.00 12.24 12.10
N PRO A 67 4.85 11.31 13.07
CA PRO A 67 4.56 9.91 12.78
C PRO A 67 3.28 9.79 11.96
N SER A 68 3.29 8.91 10.99
CA SER A 68 2.14 8.66 10.12
C SER A 68 1.72 7.21 10.27
N ARG A 69 0.46 6.98 10.62
CA ARG A 69 -0.14 5.65 10.73
C ARG A 69 -0.86 5.23 9.46
N THR A 70 -1.24 6.20 8.65
CA THR A 70 -1.81 5.99 7.32
C THR A 70 -0.91 6.66 6.28
N LEU A 71 -0.39 5.87 5.36
CA LEU A 71 0.49 6.34 4.29
C LEU A 71 -0.08 5.90 2.94
N MET A 72 -0.10 6.80 1.99
CA MET A 72 -0.44 6.49 0.60
C MET A 72 0.83 6.47 -0.25
N VAL A 73 1.00 5.43 -1.04
CA VAL A 73 2.02 5.37 -2.10
C VAL A 73 1.34 5.66 -3.43
N THR A 74 1.81 6.68 -4.12
CA THR A 74 1.27 7.08 -5.43
C THR A 74 2.37 7.47 -6.40
N SER A 75 2.00 7.71 -7.63
CA SER A 75 2.88 8.27 -8.68
C SER A 75 2.13 9.32 -9.48
N ILE A 76 2.85 10.07 -10.31
CA ILE A 76 2.21 11.00 -11.24
C ILE A 76 1.65 10.23 -12.44
N MET A 77 2.51 9.41 -13.06
CA MET A 77 2.18 8.68 -14.29
C MET A 77 2.08 7.17 -14.04
N PRO A 78 1.33 6.43 -14.88
CA PRO A 78 1.38 4.96 -14.89
C PRO A 78 2.80 4.44 -15.17
N GLY A 79 3.15 3.26 -14.62
CA GLY A 79 4.44 2.63 -14.90
C GLY A 79 5.63 3.17 -14.11
N GLU A 80 5.44 4.09 -13.17
CA GLU A 80 6.51 4.59 -12.29
C GLU A 80 6.90 3.61 -11.17
N GLY A 81 6.14 2.50 -11.01
CA GLY A 81 6.47 1.42 -10.08
C GLY A 81 5.91 1.59 -8.67
N LYS A 82 4.82 2.36 -8.50
CA LYS A 82 4.16 2.60 -7.20
C LYS A 82 3.85 1.31 -6.42
N GLY A 83 3.19 0.31 -7.05
CA GLY A 83 2.83 -0.95 -6.38
C GLY A 83 4.07 -1.74 -5.94
N PHE A 84 5.13 -1.78 -6.74
CA PHE A 84 6.40 -2.41 -6.34
C PHE A 84 7.04 -1.68 -5.15
N VAL A 85 7.03 -0.35 -5.15
CA VAL A 85 7.52 0.46 -4.02
C VAL A 85 6.64 0.24 -2.79
N CYS A 86 5.32 0.20 -2.96
CA CYS A 86 4.37 -0.05 -1.87
C CYS A 86 4.61 -1.41 -1.21
N ALA A 87 4.74 -2.49 -2.01
CA ALA A 87 5.01 -3.84 -1.52
C ALA A 87 6.34 -3.91 -0.73
N ASN A 88 7.44 -3.38 -1.30
CA ASN A 88 8.74 -3.39 -0.64
C ASN A 88 8.78 -2.52 0.64
N LEU A 89 8.12 -1.37 0.62
CA LEU A 89 7.99 -0.52 1.81
C LEU A 89 7.19 -1.24 2.89
N GLY A 90 6.09 -1.92 2.53
CA GLY A 90 5.30 -2.73 3.45
C GLY A 90 6.13 -3.83 4.12
N ILE A 91 6.94 -4.56 3.34
CA ILE A 91 7.86 -5.58 3.86
C ILE A 91 8.89 -4.93 4.81
N ALA A 92 9.48 -3.81 4.42
CA ALA A 92 10.47 -3.12 5.24
C ALA A 92 9.86 -2.61 6.56
N LEU A 93 8.65 -2.07 6.54
CA LEU A 93 7.92 -1.62 7.73
C LEU A 93 7.56 -2.80 8.64
N ALA A 94 7.09 -3.93 8.10
CA ALA A 94 6.73 -5.12 8.87
C ALA A 94 7.93 -5.82 9.53
N ARG A 95 9.15 -5.58 9.04
CA ARG A 95 10.40 -6.03 9.69
C ARG A 95 10.78 -5.21 10.92
N ASP A 96 10.06 -4.14 11.22
CA ASP A 96 10.18 -3.42 12.49
C ASP A 96 9.63 -4.27 13.65
N MET A 97 10.17 -4.07 14.87
CA MET A 97 9.81 -4.90 16.02
C MET A 97 8.38 -4.59 16.54
N GLU A 98 7.94 -3.36 16.43
CA GLU A 98 6.76 -2.84 17.10
C GLU A 98 5.52 -2.81 16.20
N HIS A 99 5.69 -2.64 14.88
CA HIS A 99 4.58 -2.34 14.00
C HIS A 99 4.02 -3.57 13.27
N HIS A 100 2.70 -3.58 13.13
CA HIS A 100 1.96 -4.42 12.19
C HIS A 100 1.66 -3.59 10.94
N VAL A 101 1.70 -4.18 9.77
CA VAL A 101 1.46 -3.47 8.51
C VAL A 101 0.32 -4.10 7.76
N LEU A 102 -0.59 -3.25 7.31
CA LEU A 102 -1.68 -3.64 6.42
C LEU A 102 -1.53 -2.90 5.10
N LEU A 103 -1.30 -3.65 4.04
CA LEU A 103 -1.38 -3.15 2.69
C LEU A 103 -2.84 -3.10 2.24
N LEU A 104 -3.22 -2.02 1.58
CA LEU A 104 -4.56 -1.81 1.03
C LEU A 104 -4.42 -1.44 -0.44
N ASP A 105 -4.85 -2.33 -1.34
CA ASP A 105 -4.81 -2.04 -2.78
C ASP A 105 -6.04 -1.20 -3.17
N CYS A 106 -5.82 0.11 -3.32
CA CYS A 106 -6.83 1.08 -3.72
C CYS A 106 -6.77 1.43 -5.21
N ASP A 107 -5.85 0.82 -5.99
CA ASP A 107 -5.85 0.93 -7.45
C ASP A 107 -6.80 -0.11 -8.06
N LEU A 108 -8.12 0.14 -7.93
CA LEU A 108 -9.14 -0.78 -8.43
C LEU A 108 -9.13 -0.93 -9.96
N ARG A 109 -8.42 -0.05 -10.69
CA ARG A 109 -8.30 -0.09 -12.14
C ARG A 109 -7.19 -1.00 -12.62
N ARG A 110 -6.04 -0.98 -11.94
CA ARG A 110 -4.83 -1.74 -12.29
C ARG A 110 -4.13 -2.25 -11.04
N PRO A 111 -4.79 -3.15 -10.30
CA PRO A 111 -4.23 -3.68 -9.05
C PRO A 111 -2.96 -4.49 -9.32
N THR A 112 -2.01 -4.38 -8.41
CA THR A 112 -0.71 -5.06 -8.55
C THR A 112 -0.27 -5.84 -7.32
N LEU A 113 -0.79 -5.49 -6.14
CA LEU A 113 -0.27 -6.07 -4.91
C LEU A 113 -0.57 -7.56 -4.76
N ALA A 114 -1.78 -8.01 -5.16
CA ALA A 114 -2.14 -9.42 -5.10
C ALA A 114 -1.20 -10.29 -5.93
N GLN A 115 -0.88 -9.85 -7.16
CA GLN A 115 0.07 -10.53 -8.03
C GLN A 115 1.48 -10.56 -7.43
N LEU A 116 1.95 -9.43 -6.88
CA LEU A 116 3.29 -9.33 -6.29
C LEU A 116 3.51 -10.31 -5.14
N PHE A 117 2.48 -10.55 -4.32
CA PHE A 117 2.54 -11.44 -3.17
C PHE A 117 2.04 -12.87 -3.49
N GLY A 118 1.54 -13.13 -4.70
CA GLY A 118 1.01 -14.43 -5.11
C GLY A 118 -0.24 -14.84 -4.31
N VAL A 119 -1.09 -13.88 -3.97
CA VAL A 119 -2.37 -14.12 -3.27
C VAL A 119 -3.57 -13.93 -4.20
N SER A 120 -4.75 -14.47 -3.82
CA SER A 120 -5.98 -14.28 -4.59
C SER A 120 -6.44 -12.82 -4.60
N ASN A 121 -7.01 -12.39 -5.74
CA ASN A 121 -7.66 -11.09 -5.93
C ASN A 121 -9.17 -11.21 -6.20
N GLU A 122 -9.78 -12.36 -5.89
CA GLU A 122 -11.21 -12.59 -6.18
C GLU A 122 -12.16 -11.74 -5.31
N SER A 123 -11.72 -11.37 -4.11
CA SER A 123 -12.50 -10.57 -3.18
C SER A 123 -11.60 -9.62 -2.40
N GLY A 124 -11.98 -8.36 -2.34
CA GLY A 124 -11.17 -7.33 -1.68
C GLY A 124 -11.94 -6.04 -1.41
N MET A 125 -11.29 -4.92 -1.69
CA MET A 125 -11.85 -3.58 -1.47
C MET A 125 -13.12 -3.33 -2.29
N ALA A 126 -13.15 -3.74 -3.56
CA ALA A 126 -14.29 -3.47 -4.46
C ALA A 126 -15.57 -4.10 -3.91
N GLU A 127 -15.56 -5.40 -3.59
CA GLU A 127 -16.71 -6.12 -3.06
C GLU A 127 -17.16 -5.55 -1.71
N TYR A 128 -16.20 -5.18 -0.85
CA TYR A 128 -16.52 -4.52 0.41
C TYR A 128 -17.21 -3.17 0.21
N LEU A 129 -16.71 -2.35 -0.72
CA LEU A 129 -17.26 -1.02 -0.96
C LEU A 129 -18.62 -1.06 -1.65
N GLN A 130 -18.84 -2.00 -2.57
CA GLN A 130 -20.11 -2.18 -3.26
C GLN A 130 -21.20 -2.77 -2.37
N ASN A 131 -20.85 -3.70 -1.49
CA ASN A 131 -21.81 -4.40 -0.65
C ASN A 131 -21.93 -3.77 0.74
N SER A 132 -23.03 -3.09 1.01
CA SER A 132 -23.29 -2.46 2.32
C SER A 132 -23.44 -3.46 3.46
N ALA A 133 -23.76 -4.72 3.17
CA ALA A 133 -23.89 -5.81 4.14
C ALA A 133 -22.60 -6.61 4.33
N ALA A 134 -21.55 -6.35 3.55
CA ALA A 134 -20.28 -7.05 3.70
C ALA A 134 -19.64 -6.68 5.05
N PRO A 135 -19.33 -7.66 5.92
CA PRO A 135 -18.80 -7.37 7.25
C PRO A 135 -17.35 -6.83 7.20
N SER A 136 -16.55 -7.33 6.31
CA SER A 136 -15.15 -6.93 6.10
C SER A 136 -14.65 -7.40 4.73
N PRO A 137 -13.64 -6.76 4.14
CA PRO A 137 -12.97 -7.29 2.96
C PRO A 137 -12.11 -8.51 3.31
N SER A 138 -11.78 -9.31 2.29
CA SER A 138 -10.83 -10.42 2.44
C SER A 138 -9.45 -9.90 2.81
N MET A 139 -8.82 -10.48 3.82
CA MET A 139 -7.47 -10.14 4.26
C MET A 139 -6.57 -11.36 4.14
N HIS A 140 -5.43 -11.21 3.48
CA HIS A 140 -4.48 -12.28 3.20
C HIS A 140 -3.18 -12.10 3.98
N LYS A 141 -2.59 -13.20 4.45
CA LYS A 141 -1.20 -13.24 4.89
C LYS A 141 -0.29 -13.17 3.66
N THR A 142 0.76 -12.39 3.73
CA THR A 142 1.69 -12.21 2.60
C THR A 142 2.91 -13.14 2.64
N GLY A 143 3.05 -13.93 3.69
CA GLY A 143 4.27 -14.70 3.97
C GLY A 143 5.32 -13.93 4.78
N GLN A 144 5.32 -12.60 4.75
CA GLN A 144 6.11 -11.81 5.68
C GLN A 144 5.38 -11.69 7.03
N PRO A 145 6.01 -12.04 8.16
CA PRO A 145 5.42 -11.85 9.49
C PRO A 145 4.96 -10.41 9.69
N LYS A 146 3.79 -10.22 10.33
CA LYS A 146 3.17 -8.92 10.62
C LYS A 146 2.75 -8.09 9.41
N LEU A 147 2.84 -8.63 8.18
CA LEU A 147 2.38 -8.00 6.95
C LEU A 147 1.14 -8.71 6.40
N PHE A 148 0.08 -7.94 6.25
CA PHE A 148 -1.18 -8.40 5.69
C PHE A 148 -1.55 -7.56 4.46
N LEU A 149 -2.37 -8.13 3.59
CA LEU A 149 -2.86 -7.48 2.37
C LEU A 149 -4.37 -7.62 2.27
N ILE A 150 -5.05 -6.51 2.04
CA ILE A 150 -6.40 -6.46 1.50
C ILE A 150 -6.26 -6.11 0.02
N PRO A 151 -6.55 -7.04 -0.90
CA PRO A 151 -6.42 -6.81 -2.32
C PRO A 151 -7.55 -5.89 -2.83
N SER A 152 -7.45 -5.46 -4.08
CA SER A 152 -8.48 -4.63 -4.72
C SER A 152 -9.82 -5.35 -4.91
N GLY A 153 -9.79 -6.65 -5.15
CA GLY A 153 -10.93 -7.42 -5.65
C GLY A 153 -11.11 -7.29 -7.16
N SER A 154 -12.33 -7.55 -7.64
CA SER A 154 -12.73 -7.40 -9.04
C SER A 154 -12.73 -5.93 -9.45
N THR A 155 -12.50 -5.66 -10.74
CA THR A 155 -12.55 -4.28 -11.26
C THR A 155 -14.02 -3.82 -11.36
N PRO A 156 -14.45 -2.81 -10.58
CA PRO A 156 -15.82 -2.31 -10.62
C PRO A 156 -16.04 -1.37 -11.81
N GLU A 157 -17.32 -1.12 -12.14
CA GLU A 157 -17.68 -0.15 -13.18
C GLU A 157 -17.35 1.30 -12.78
N ASN A 158 -17.42 1.60 -11.48
CA ASN A 158 -17.29 2.95 -10.93
C ASN A 158 -16.18 3.05 -9.85
N PRO A 159 -14.91 2.80 -10.20
CA PRO A 159 -13.80 2.75 -9.23
C PRO A 159 -13.56 4.08 -8.51
N SER A 160 -13.70 5.21 -9.22
CA SER A 160 -13.49 6.54 -8.64
C SER A 160 -14.49 6.86 -7.54
N GLU A 161 -15.76 6.60 -7.78
CA GLU A 161 -16.86 6.86 -6.84
C GLU A 161 -16.72 6.00 -5.57
N LEU A 162 -16.37 4.72 -5.75
CA LEU A 162 -16.16 3.81 -4.64
C LEU A 162 -15.00 4.28 -3.75
N ILE A 163 -13.86 4.57 -4.34
CA ILE A 163 -12.67 5.01 -3.60
C ILE A 163 -12.87 6.38 -2.94
N SER A 164 -13.58 7.29 -3.60
CA SER A 164 -13.87 8.63 -3.05
C SER A 164 -14.99 8.65 -2.02
N SER A 165 -15.63 7.50 -1.76
CA SER A 165 -16.78 7.43 -0.87
C SER A 165 -16.43 7.68 0.61
N THR A 166 -17.43 8.14 1.37
CA THR A 166 -17.33 8.24 2.83
C THR A 166 -17.10 6.89 3.51
N LYS A 167 -17.54 5.79 2.87
CA LYS A 167 -17.31 4.42 3.32
C LYS A 167 -15.83 4.06 3.30
N THR A 168 -15.10 4.46 2.25
CA THR A 168 -13.64 4.28 2.17
C THR A 168 -12.93 5.04 3.29
N LYS A 169 -13.28 6.31 3.51
CA LYS A 169 -12.72 7.10 4.61
C LYS A 169 -12.98 6.45 5.97
N ALA A 170 -14.23 6.07 6.23
CA ALA A 170 -14.62 5.42 7.48
C ALA A 170 -13.90 4.07 7.68
N PHE A 171 -13.68 3.33 6.60
CA PHE A 171 -12.94 2.07 6.64
C PHE A 171 -11.47 2.28 7.02
N ILE A 172 -10.78 3.21 6.36
CA ILE A 172 -9.37 3.54 6.67
C ILE A 172 -9.23 3.94 8.14
N ASN A 173 -10.11 4.82 8.64
CA ASN A 173 -10.08 5.26 10.04
C ASN A 173 -10.25 4.07 11.00
N LYS A 174 -11.23 3.20 10.77
CA LYS A 174 -11.45 2.00 11.59
C LYS A 174 -10.24 1.07 11.63
N LEU A 175 -9.52 0.91 10.51
CA LEU A 175 -8.32 0.06 10.47
C LEU A 175 -7.23 0.56 11.43
N VAL A 176 -7.12 1.88 11.59
CA VAL A 176 -6.15 2.51 12.49
C VAL A 176 -6.59 2.48 13.94
N GLU A 177 -7.88 2.75 14.20
CA GLU A 177 -8.47 2.76 15.55
C GLU A 177 -8.39 1.38 16.19
N TYR A 178 -8.61 0.33 15.41
CA TYR A 178 -8.66 -1.04 15.90
C TYR A 178 -7.33 -1.56 16.46
N ASN A 179 -6.20 -1.13 15.91
CA ASN A 179 -4.87 -1.54 16.38
C ASN A 179 -3.93 -0.33 16.40
N PRO A 180 -3.55 0.16 17.61
CA PRO A 180 -2.66 1.31 17.78
C PRO A 180 -1.30 1.16 17.10
N ASP A 181 -0.78 -0.07 17.02
CA ASP A 181 0.54 -0.35 16.45
C ASP A 181 0.50 -0.63 14.95
N ARG A 182 -0.69 -0.46 14.33
CA ARG A 182 -0.86 -0.72 12.90
C ARG A 182 -0.49 0.49 12.06
N ILE A 183 0.28 0.21 11.01
CA ILE A 183 0.48 1.13 9.88
C ILE A 183 -0.34 0.61 8.71
N VAL A 184 -1.18 1.47 8.15
CA VAL A 184 -1.96 1.20 6.94
C VAL A 184 -1.27 1.87 5.76
N LEU A 185 -0.86 1.07 4.78
CA LEU A 185 -0.17 1.53 3.59
C LEU A 185 -1.05 1.29 2.36
N LEU A 186 -1.49 2.36 1.72
CA LEU A 186 -2.39 2.34 0.57
C LEU A 186 -1.58 2.39 -0.73
N ASP A 187 -1.76 1.43 -1.64
CA ASP A 187 -1.39 1.59 -3.05
C ASP A 187 -2.52 2.31 -3.77
N SER A 188 -2.26 3.43 -4.40
CA SER A 188 -3.27 4.26 -5.05
C SER A 188 -3.02 4.37 -6.56
N PRO A 189 -4.03 4.69 -7.38
CA PRO A 189 -3.80 4.96 -8.79
C PRO A 189 -2.90 6.18 -9.01
N PRO A 190 -2.31 6.35 -10.22
CA PRO A 190 -1.49 7.51 -10.55
C PRO A 190 -2.33 8.79 -10.65
N SER A 191 -1.81 9.91 -10.13
CA SER A 191 -2.57 11.15 -9.93
C SER A 191 -2.98 11.86 -11.23
N SER A 192 -2.27 11.66 -12.34
CA SER A 192 -2.62 12.27 -13.63
C SER A 192 -3.83 11.60 -14.31
N PHE A 193 -4.21 10.40 -13.87
CA PHE A 193 -5.28 9.60 -14.49
C PHE A 193 -6.47 9.33 -13.56
N ALA A 194 -6.36 9.70 -12.28
CA ALA A 194 -7.31 9.31 -11.27
C ALA A 194 -7.56 10.46 -10.28
N ALA A 195 -8.72 11.10 -10.38
CA ALA A 195 -9.12 12.18 -9.47
C ALA A 195 -9.24 11.67 -8.03
N GLU A 196 -9.60 10.39 -7.85
CA GLU A 196 -9.70 9.72 -6.56
C GLU A 196 -8.38 9.70 -5.78
N THR A 197 -7.23 9.83 -6.45
CA THR A 197 -5.92 9.92 -5.78
C THR A 197 -5.82 11.17 -4.91
N LEU A 198 -6.35 12.30 -5.37
CA LEU A 198 -6.37 13.54 -4.57
C LEU A 198 -7.30 13.40 -3.36
N VAL A 199 -8.40 12.67 -3.52
CA VAL A 199 -9.35 12.39 -2.41
C VAL A 199 -8.70 11.46 -1.39
N LEU A 200 -8.07 10.36 -1.83
CA LEU A 200 -7.33 9.45 -0.94
C LEU A 200 -6.24 10.17 -0.15
N ALA A 201 -5.54 11.12 -0.78
CA ALA A 201 -4.52 11.92 -0.09
C ALA A 201 -5.07 12.71 1.10
N GLN A 202 -6.37 13.04 1.11
CA GLN A 202 -7.04 13.68 2.25
C GLN A 202 -7.39 12.70 3.37
N TYR A 203 -7.46 11.40 3.07
CA TYR A 203 -7.83 10.36 4.04
C TYR A 203 -6.64 9.80 4.82
N VAL A 204 -5.41 10.16 4.44
CA VAL A 204 -4.17 9.65 5.01
C VAL A 204 -3.35 10.73 5.71
N ASP A 205 -2.46 10.33 6.61
CA ASP A 205 -1.54 11.24 7.32
C ASP A 205 -0.41 11.72 6.41
N GLY A 206 0.00 10.90 5.45
CA GLY A 206 1.11 11.24 4.58
C GLY A 206 1.14 10.49 3.26
N VAL A 207 1.93 11.03 2.32
CA VAL A 207 2.09 10.52 0.97
C VAL A 207 3.55 10.25 0.66
N VAL A 208 3.83 9.06 0.14
CA VAL A 208 5.09 8.70 -0.49
C VAL A 208 4.91 8.78 -2.00
N LEU A 209 5.57 9.75 -2.62
CA LEU A 209 5.48 9.96 -4.06
C LEU A 209 6.58 9.17 -4.79
N VAL A 210 6.18 8.32 -5.71
CA VAL A 210 7.10 7.56 -6.58
C VAL A 210 7.26 8.30 -7.89
N VAL A 211 8.50 8.57 -8.28
CA VAL A 211 8.86 9.24 -9.52
C VAL A 211 9.88 8.41 -10.27
N ARG A 212 9.65 8.20 -11.55
CA ARG A 212 10.60 7.52 -12.45
C ARG A 212 11.25 8.54 -13.41
N PRO A 213 12.58 8.52 -13.58
CA PRO A 213 13.27 9.40 -14.53
C PRO A 213 12.68 9.31 -15.93
N GLY A 214 12.41 10.46 -16.53
CA GLY A 214 11.94 10.57 -17.90
C GLY A 214 10.47 10.17 -18.14
N VAL A 215 9.70 9.91 -17.08
CA VAL A 215 8.27 9.56 -17.17
C VAL A 215 7.39 10.77 -16.83
N ALA A 216 7.37 11.20 -15.58
CA ALA A 216 6.64 12.40 -15.19
C ALA A 216 7.45 13.68 -15.47
N GLN A 217 6.78 14.75 -15.92
CA GLN A 217 7.38 16.06 -16.05
C GLN A 217 7.49 16.73 -14.68
N ARG A 218 8.54 17.55 -14.51
CA ARG A 218 8.79 18.26 -13.24
C ARG A 218 7.63 19.14 -12.81
N GLU A 219 6.98 19.78 -13.77
CA GLU A 219 5.84 20.65 -13.58
C GLU A 219 4.63 19.87 -13.02
N GLU A 220 4.40 18.66 -13.49
CA GLU A 220 3.32 17.79 -12.99
C GLU A 220 3.58 17.34 -11.55
N VAL A 221 4.83 16.96 -11.25
CA VAL A 221 5.27 16.64 -9.88
C VAL A 221 5.02 17.84 -8.96
N LYS A 222 5.46 19.03 -9.38
CA LYS A 222 5.26 20.26 -8.61
C LYS A 222 3.78 20.56 -8.40
N LYS A 223 2.98 20.50 -9.45
CA LYS A 223 1.53 20.73 -9.38
C LYS A 223 0.85 19.78 -8.38
N PHE A 224 1.20 18.50 -8.41
CA PHE A 224 0.66 17.54 -7.47
C PHE A 224 1.03 17.87 -6.02
N VAL A 225 2.32 18.14 -5.76
CA VAL A 225 2.82 18.52 -4.42
C VAL A 225 2.14 19.77 -3.91
N ASP A 226 2.00 20.80 -4.75
CA ASP A 226 1.34 22.06 -4.37
C ASP A 226 -0.18 21.86 -4.14
N THR A 227 -0.82 20.90 -4.85
CA THR A 227 -2.25 20.61 -4.69
C THR A 227 -2.55 19.89 -3.38
N ILE A 228 -1.75 18.90 -2.98
CA ILE A 228 -2.01 18.14 -1.75
C ILE A 228 -1.39 18.76 -0.51
N GLY A 229 -0.48 19.72 -0.66
CA GLY A 229 0.31 20.35 0.39
C GLY A 229 1.65 19.63 0.63
N ARG A 230 2.71 20.41 0.74
CA ARG A 230 4.09 19.88 0.95
C ARG A 230 4.22 19.13 2.25
N GLU A 231 3.48 19.54 3.26
CA GLU A 231 3.43 18.91 4.58
C GLU A 231 2.85 17.47 4.55
N LYS A 232 2.08 17.14 3.52
CA LYS A 232 1.58 15.77 3.28
C LYS A 232 2.65 14.85 2.70
N ILE A 233 3.65 15.39 2.01
CA ILE A 233 4.72 14.57 1.41
C ILE A 233 5.68 14.11 2.50
N ARG A 234 5.68 12.80 2.76
CA ARG A 234 6.57 12.14 3.72
C ARG A 234 7.85 11.61 3.09
N GLY A 235 7.87 11.47 1.78
CA GLY A 235 9.04 11.03 1.04
C GLY A 235 8.82 11.03 -0.46
N ILE A 236 9.91 11.16 -1.20
CA ILE A 236 9.93 10.98 -2.66
C ILE A 236 10.87 9.84 -2.97
N VAL A 237 10.35 8.80 -3.63
CA VAL A 237 11.13 7.65 -4.09
C VAL A 237 11.46 7.84 -5.55
N TYR A 238 12.73 8.02 -5.86
CA TYR A 238 13.22 8.11 -7.23
C TYR A 238 13.51 6.68 -7.73
N ASN A 239 12.50 6.10 -8.37
CA ASN A 239 12.50 4.68 -8.77
C ASN A 239 13.16 4.48 -10.14
N ALA A 240 13.77 3.29 -10.34
CA ALA A 240 14.39 2.89 -11.61
C ALA A 240 15.38 3.92 -12.17
N LYS A 241 16.11 4.63 -11.30
CA LYS A 241 17.22 5.50 -11.72
C LYS A 241 18.27 4.62 -12.41
N PRO A 242 18.72 4.95 -13.62
CA PRO A 242 19.86 4.27 -14.23
C PRO A 242 21.04 4.33 -13.24
N GLU A 243 21.62 3.17 -12.92
CA GLU A 243 22.83 3.14 -12.12
C GLU A 243 23.97 3.73 -12.93
N ASP A 244 24.75 4.63 -12.32
CA ASP A 244 26.01 5.07 -12.91
C ASP A 244 26.90 3.83 -13.08
N LYS A 245 27.39 3.58 -14.31
CA LYS A 245 28.24 2.43 -14.63
C LYS A 245 29.41 2.25 -13.67
N VAL A 246 29.91 3.34 -13.10
CA VAL A 246 30.98 3.36 -12.09
C VAL A 246 30.48 2.78 -10.75
N GLN A 247 29.25 3.08 -10.35
CA GLN A 247 28.68 2.59 -9.09
C GLN A 247 28.35 1.09 -9.16
N SER A 248 27.88 0.61 -10.33
CA SER A 248 27.63 -0.81 -10.58
C SER A 248 28.93 -1.62 -10.60
N LEU A 249 30.02 -1.09 -11.20
CA LEU A 249 31.35 -1.69 -11.19
C LEU A 249 31.92 -1.78 -9.76
N TRP A 250 31.74 -0.74 -8.95
CA TRP A 250 32.20 -0.73 -7.56
C TRP A 250 31.50 -1.75 -6.66
N TYR A 251 30.17 -1.93 -6.84
CA TYR A 251 29.39 -2.96 -6.14
C TYR A 251 29.81 -4.37 -6.57
N ARG A 252 30.08 -4.58 -7.87
CA ARG A 252 30.64 -5.86 -8.41
C ARG A 252 32.02 -6.17 -7.83
N ALA A 253 32.90 -5.18 -7.76
CA ALA A 253 34.27 -5.35 -7.27
C ALA A 253 34.31 -5.69 -5.75
N LYS A 254 33.31 -5.29 -4.96
CA LYS A 254 33.19 -5.59 -3.52
C LYS A 254 32.46 -6.91 -3.20
N GLY A 255 32.17 -7.76 -4.19
CA GLY A 255 31.49 -9.04 -3.97
C GLY A 255 29.98 -8.93 -3.67
N TYR A 256 29.39 -7.72 -3.77
CA TYR A 256 27.95 -7.51 -3.65
C TYR A 256 27.23 -7.73 -4.98
N GLY A 257 27.88 -8.39 -5.92
CA GLY A 257 27.42 -8.62 -7.27
C GLY A 257 26.54 -9.85 -7.38
N TYR A 258 25.25 -9.74 -7.03
CA TYR A 258 24.25 -10.66 -7.54
C TYR A 258 23.28 -9.90 -8.44
N ALA A 259 23.40 -10.22 -9.73
CA ALA A 259 22.40 -10.24 -10.79
C ALA A 259 21.47 -9.01 -10.92
N TYR A 260 22.00 -7.94 -11.48
CA TYR A 260 21.19 -6.92 -12.14
C TYR A 260 21.32 -6.93 -13.68
N ASP A 261 21.92 -8.00 -14.24
CA ASP A 261 21.98 -8.22 -15.70
C ASP A 261 20.80 -9.08 -16.15
N GLY A 262 19.62 -8.50 -16.29
CA GLY A 262 18.50 -9.28 -16.82
C GLY A 262 17.17 -8.58 -17.04
N TYR A 263 17.04 -7.31 -16.74
CA TYR A 263 15.78 -6.62 -17.08
C TYR A 263 15.97 -5.76 -18.32
N GLY A 264 15.88 -6.46 -19.49
CA GLY A 264 15.64 -5.83 -20.77
C GLY A 264 14.33 -5.06 -20.74
N TYR A 265 14.34 -3.90 -21.34
CA TYR A 265 13.17 -3.07 -21.61
C TYR A 265 12.17 -3.84 -22.47
N TYR A 266 10.94 -3.98 -21.98
CA TYR A 266 9.74 -4.15 -22.77
C TYR A 266 8.71 -3.11 -22.32
#